data_08952ef384127ef28056b39afca4a16e
#
_entry.id   08952ef384127ef28056b39afca4a16e
#
_cell.length_a   1.000
_cell.length_b   1.000
_cell.length_c   1.000
_cell.angle_alpha   90.00
_cell.angle_beta   90.00
_cell.angle_gamma   90.00
#
_symmetry.space_group_name_H-M   'P 1'
#
loop_
_entity.id
_entity.type
_entity.pdbx_description
1 polymer ?
#
loop_
_entity_poly.entity_id
_entity_poly.type
_entity_poly.pdbx_seq_one_letter_code
_entity_poly.pdbx_strand_id
1 'polypeptide(L)'
;MLFRSLVILDTQVPLGQRVEITSDDIDIERGSRSRLKVGGELARNDLLHLALMASENRAAHALGRTFPGGMTVFVDAMNAKARELGMMSTRFVDPTGLSSANVSTASDLVKLVRETHRHALIRQYSTAESHQVNVGGRSIAFRNTNRLVTNDTWDISLSKTGFINEAGRCLVMHAKIQGRPMVIVLLDSWGKLSRIGDANRIRKWLTSSAPPRAAQG
;
A
#
# COMPACT_ATOMS: atom_id res chain seq x y z
N MET A 1 -4.64 1.40 0.95
CA MET A 1 -3.43 2.25 1.04
C MET A 1 -2.89 2.71 -0.32
N LEU A 2 -2.68 1.89 -1.34
CA LEU A 2 -2.29 2.35 -2.69
C LEU A 2 -3.29 3.37 -3.26
N PHE A 3 -4.57 3.09 -3.14
CA PHE A 3 -5.64 3.95 -3.64
C PHE A 3 -5.61 5.37 -3.07
N ARG A 4 -5.45 5.47 -1.76
CA ARG A 4 -5.31 6.72 -1.03
C ARG A 4 -4.14 7.55 -1.54
N SER A 5 -3.00 6.90 -1.72
CA SER A 5 -1.79 7.57 -2.22
C SER A 5 -2.01 8.13 -3.63
N LEU A 6 -2.72 7.40 -4.47
CA LEU A 6 -3.10 7.86 -5.80
C LEU A 6 -3.94 9.13 -5.72
N VAL A 7 -5.02 9.14 -4.92
CA VAL A 7 -5.90 10.30 -4.75
C VAL A 7 -5.13 11.52 -4.23
N ILE A 8 -4.23 11.34 -3.23
CA ILE A 8 -3.41 12.43 -2.69
C ILE A 8 -2.50 13.03 -3.77
N LEU A 9 -1.86 12.19 -4.58
CA LEU A 9 -0.95 12.67 -5.62
C LEU A 9 -1.69 13.33 -6.78
N ASP A 10 -2.84 12.81 -7.17
CA ASP A 10 -3.67 13.37 -8.25
C ASP A 10 -4.24 14.74 -7.87
N THR A 11 -4.57 14.96 -6.60
CA THR A 11 -5.11 16.25 -6.11
C THR A 11 -4.05 17.29 -5.78
N GLN A 12 -2.76 16.94 -5.94
CA GLN A 12 -1.63 17.85 -5.73
C GLN A 12 -1.62 18.55 -4.36
N VAL A 13 -2.16 17.89 -3.32
CA VAL A 13 -2.10 18.41 -1.95
C VAL A 13 -0.64 18.59 -1.54
N PRO A 14 -0.23 19.73 -0.93
CA PRO A 14 1.16 19.99 -0.60
C PRO A 14 1.77 18.92 0.30
N LEU A 15 2.76 18.20 -0.22
CA LEU A 15 3.40 17.09 0.50
C LEU A 15 4.30 17.56 1.66
N GLY A 16 4.79 18.81 1.60
CA GLY A 16 5.56 19.43 2.68
C GLY A 16 4.72 19.92 3.87
N GLN A 17 3.40 19.98 3.72
CA GLN A 17 2.51 20.41 4.80
C GLN A 17 2.68 19.56 6.05
N ARG A 18 2.86 20.22 7.21
CA ARG A 18 2.88 19.55 8.51
C ARG A 18 1.47 19.12 8.90
N VAL A 19 1.36 17.91 9.39
CA VAL A 19 0.11 17.29 9.83
C VAL A 19 0.31 16.75 11.23
N GLU A 20 -0.51 17.20 12.16
CA GLU A 20 -0.55 16.68 13.52
C GLU A 20 -1.35 15.39 13.57
N ILE A 21 -0.86 14.40 14.32
CA ILE A 21 -1.60 13.21 14.70
C ILE A 21 -2.50 13.54 15.87
N THR A 22 -3.80 13.43 15.70
CA THR A 22 -4.79 13.73 16.72
C THR A 22 -5.40 12.46 17.34
N SER A 23 -6.23 12.63 18.36
CA SER A 23 -7.02 11.53 18.95
C SER A 23 -7.91 10.83 17.91
N ASP A 24 -8.39 11.56 16.91
CA ASP A 24 -9.26 11.02 15.85
C ASP A 24 -8.53 9.99 14.98
N ASP A 25 -7.18 10.04 14.93
CA ASP A 25 -6.37 9.10 14.17
C ASP A 25 -6.16 7.77 14.91
N ILE A 26 -6.66 7.62 16.13
CA ILE A 26 -6.61 6.37 16.88
C ILE A 26 -7.64 5.40 16.29
N ASP A 27 -7.17 4.21 15.93
CA ASP A 27 -8.04 3.11 15.50
C ASP A 27 -8.84 2.57 16.68
N ILE A 28 -10.12 2.92 16.75
CA ILE A 28 -11.06 2.42 17.76
C ILE A 28 -11.82 1.17 17.28
N GLU A 29 -11.79 0.88 15.97
CA GLU A 29 -12.53 -0.26 15.40
C GLU A 29 -11.82 -1.59 15.68
N ARG A 30 -10.49 -1.62 15.56
CA ARG A 30 -9.69 -2.84 15.70
C ARG A 30 -8.57 -2.74 16.72
N GLY A 31 -8.40 -1.57 17.33
CA GLY A 31 -7.36 -1.34 18.33
C GLY A 31 -5.93 -1.51 17.79
N SER A 32 -5.70 -1.23 16.51
CA SER A 32 -4.38 -1.39 15.91
C SER A 32 -3.37 -0.46 16.57
N ARG A 33 -2.20 -1.00 16.90
CA ARG A 33 -1.13 -0.22 17.56
C ARG A 33 -0.38 0.64 16.54
N SER A 34 0.00 1.85 16.98
CA SER A 34 0.85 2.76 16.24
C SER A 34 1.98 3.30 17.12
N ARG A 35 3.11 3.59 16.48
CA ARG A 35 4.23 4.28 17.14
C ARG A 35 4.15 5.80 16.98
N LEU A 36 3.27 6.31 16.11
CA LEU A 36 2.95 7.72 16.00
C LEU A 36 2.06 8.11 17.19
N LYS A 37 2.54 8.98 18.06
CA LYS A 37 1.79 9.44 19.23
C LYS A 37 0.91 10.64 18.86
N VAL A 38 -0.22 10.79 19.55
CA VAL A 38 -1.05 12.00 19.52
C VAL A 38 -0.20 13.20 19.93
N GLY A 39 -0.41 14.33 19.25
CA GLY A 39 0.40 15.55 19.38
C GLY A 39 1.69 15.52 18.55
N GLY A 40 2.03 14.40 17.89
CA GLY A 40 3.19 14.32 17.02
C GLY A 40 2.89 14.91 15.65
N GLU A 41 3.81 15.70 15.11
CA GLU A 41 3.70 16.28 13.77
C GLU A 41 4.68 15.66 12.78
N LEU A 42 4.20 15.38 11.57
CA LEU A 42 4.99 14.91 10.43
C LEU A 42 4.63 15.67 9.15
N ALA A 43 5.55 15.70 8.20
CA ALA A 43 5.19 16.13 6.86
C ALA A 43 4.19 15.14 6.24
N ARG A 44 3.26 15.64 5.42
CA ARG A 44 2.32 14.79 4.64
C ARG A 44 3.06 13.73 3.83
N ASN A 45 4.23 14.07 3.32
CA ASN A 45 5.12 13.17 2.62
C ASN A 45 5.55 11.97 3.48
N ASP A 46 5.95 12.21 4.73
CA ASP A 46 6.32 11.13 5.66
C ASP A 46 5.12 10.24 5.99
N LEU A 47 3.95 10.84 6.20
CA LEU A 47 2.71 10.07 6.43
C LEU A 47 2.39 9.19 5.23
N LEU A 48 2.54 9.70 4.00
CA LEU A 48 2.33 8.94 2.77
C LEU A 48 3.32 7.76 2.67
N HIS A 49 4.59 8.01 2.96
CA HIS A 49 5.63 7.00 2.98
C HIS A 49 5.33 5.90 4.01
N LEU A 50 5.03 6.28 5.25
CA LEU A 50 4.71 5.32 6.31
C LEU A 50 3.45 4.50 6.01
N ALA A 51 2.41 5.11 5.43
CA ALA A 51 1.20 4.41 5.04
C ALA A 51 1.47 3.38 3.93
N LEU A 52 2.32 3.69 2.95
CA LEU A 52 2.67 2.78 1.86
C LEU A 52 3.60 1.65 2.32
N MET A 53 4.71 1.98 2.95
CA MET A 53 5.77 1.06 3.32
C MET A 53 5.39 0.20 4.55
N ALA A 54 5.01 0.86 5.63
CA ALA A 54 4.81 0.22 6.93
C ALA A 54 3.34 -0.12 7.24
N SER A 55 2.41 0.22 6.33
CA SER A 55 0.97 0.10 6.57
C SER A 55 0.52 0.83 7.84
N GLU A 56 1.11 2.02 8.11
CA GLU A 56 0.82 2.79 9.31
C GLU A 56 -0.60 3.38 9.26
N ASN A 57 -1.47 2.89 10.13
CA ASN A 57 -2.90 3.20 10.08
C ASN A 57 -3.21 4.64 10.52
N ARG A 58 -2.51 5.17 11.55
CA ARG A 58 -2.67 6.58 11.97
C ARG A 58 -2.23 7.55 10.88
N ALA A 59 -1.11 7.26 10.24
CA ALA A 59 -0.66 8.05 9.09
C ALA A 59 -1.72 8.04 7.97
N ALA A 60 -2.28 6.88 7.74
CA ALA A 60 -3.32 6.68 6.74
C ALA A 60 -4.61 7.45 7.05
N HIS A 61 -5.04 7.45 8.30
CA HIS A 61 -6.22 8.17 8.77
C HIS A 61 -5.98 9.69 8.70
N ALA A 62 -4.86 10.16 9.24
CA ALA A 62 -4.47 11.57 9.22
C ALA A 62 -4.44 12.15 7.79
N LEU A 63 -3.95 11.38 6.81
CA LEU A 63 -4.00 11.77 5.40
C LEU A 63 -5.42 12.00 4.87
N GLY A 64 -6.37 11.14 5.25
CA GLY A 64 -7.78 11.30 4.88
C GLY A 64 -8.46 12.44 5.64
N ARG A 65 -8.24 12.54 6.95
CA ARG A 65 -8.82 13.59 7.80
C ARG A 65 -8.39 14.99 7.35
N THR A 66 -7.14 15.15 6.96
CA THR A 66 -6.56 16.43 6.53
C THR A 66 -6.60 16.65 5.01
N PHE A 67 -7.37 15.84 4.30
CA PHE A 67 -7.64 16.06 2.89
C PHE A 67 -8.57 17.27 2.71
N PRO A 68 -8.47 18.07 1.64
CA PRO A 68 -9.42 19.16 1.37
C PRO A 68 -10.86 18.64 1.34
N GLY A 69 -11.70 19.17 2.21
CA GLY A 69 -13.07 18.72 2.41
C GLY A 69 -13.23 17.54 3.41
N GLY A 70 -12.12 17.06 3.99
CA GLY A 70 -12.14 16.07 5.07
C GLY A 70 -12.35 14.63 4.62
N MET A 71 -12.63 13.75 5.59
CA MET A 71 -12.67 12.31 5.43
C MET A 71 -13.70 11.83 4.41
N THR A 72 -14.92 12.39 4.46
CA THR A 72 -16.00 11.99 3.55
C THR A 72 -15.63 12.28 2.10
N VAL A 73 -15.17 13.51 1.83
CA VAL A 73 -14.74 13.91 0.48
C VAL A 73 -13.58 13.05 -0.01
N PHE A 74 -12.68 12.67 0.90
CA PHE A 74 -11.57 11.78 0.56
C PHE A 74 -12.02 10.37 0.15
N VAL A 75 -12.95 9.77 0.89
CA VAL A 75 -13.52 8.45 0.57
C VAL A 75 -14.33 8.52 -0.73
N ASP A 76 -15.08 9.60 -0.96
CA ASP A 76 -15.81 9.82 -2.22
C ASP A 76 -14.84 9.94 -3.40
N ALA A 77 -13.74 10.66 -3.24
CA ALA A 77 -12.68 10.75 -4.26
C ALA A 77 -12.04 9.38 -4.54
N MET A 78 -11.81 8.55 -3.51
CA MET A 78 -11.35 7.16 -3.70
C MET A 78 -12.35 6.37 -4.54
N ASN A 79 -13.65 6.44 -4.24
CA ASN A 79 -14.66 5.71 -5.00
C ASN A 79 -14.86 6.27 -6.43
N ALA A 80 -14.76 7.59 -6.62
CA ALA A 80 -14.78 8.20 -7.94
C ALA A 80 -13.60 7.72 -8.81
N LYS A 81 -12.37 7.71 -8.25
CA LYS A 81 -11.19 7.19 -8.93
C LYS A 81 -11.32 5.69 -9.22
N ALA A 82 -11.96 4.89 -8.35
CA ALA A 82 -12.22 3.48 -8.63
C ALA A 82 -13.06 3.30 -9.88
N ARG A 83 -14.14 4.07 -10.02
CA ARG A 83 -14.98 4.06 -11.21
C ARG A 83 -14.23 4.51 -12.47
N GLU A 84 -13.43 5.58 -12.36
CA GLU A 84 -12.58 6.08 -13.46
C GLU A 84 -11.63 5.00 -13.97
N LEU A 85 -11.03 4.20 -13.07
CA LEU A 85 -10.17 3.07 -13.43
C LEU A 85 -10.93 1.81 -13.88
N GLY A 86 -12.26 1.88 -13.97
CA GLY A 86 -13.09 0.73 -14.34
C GLY A 86 -13.11 -0.38 -13.28
N MET A 87 -12.86 -0.05 -12.00
CA MET A 87 -12.87 -0.99 -10.86
C MET A 87 -14.29 -1.13 -10.32
N MET A 88 -15.18 -1.74 -11.11
CA MET A 88 -16.62 -1.75 -10.87
C MET A 88 -17.05 -2.63 -9.69
N SER A 89 -16.19 -3.55 -9.24
CA SER A 89 -16.43 -4.41 -8.06
C SER A 89 -15.66 -3.92 -6.82
N THR A 90 -15.27 -2.64 -6.81
CA THR A 90 -14.49 -2.04 -5.72
C THR A 90 -15.30 -0.94 -5.04
N ARG A 91 -15.31 -0.98 -3.71
CA ARG A 91 -15.94 0.03 -2.86
C ARG A 91 -15.08 0.31 -1.64
N PHE A 92 -14.92 1.59 -1.31
CA PHE A 92 -14.23 2.06 -0.11
C PHE A 92 -15.22 2.78 0.82
N VAL A 93 -15.10 2.54 2.12
CA VAL A 93 -15.83 3.23 3.18
C VAL A 93 -14.89 3.93 4.16
N ASP A 94 -13.61 3.55 4.17
CA ASP A 94 -12.57 4.16 4.98
C ASP A 94 -11.22 4.19 4.24
N PRO A 95 -10.32 5.10 4.60
CA PRO A 95 -9.02 5.19 3.95
C PRO A 95 -7.97 4.23 4.54
N THR A 96 -8.17 3.65 5.72
CA THR A 96 -7.16 2.80 6.38
C THR A 96 -7.14 1.39 5.80
N GLY A 97 -8.28 0.89 5.37
CA GLY A 97 -8.48 -0.49 4.96
C GLY A 97 -8.74 -1.41 6.17
N LEU A 98 -9.16 -0.86 7.30
CA LEU A 98 -9.49 -1.60 8.51
C LEU A 98 -10.95 -2.05 8.51
N SER A 99 -11.84 -1.32 7.86
CA SER A 99 -13.23 -1.72 7.72
C SER A 99 -13.38 -2.90 6.76
N SER A 100 -14.13 -3.92 7.17
CA SER A 100 -14.50 -5.06 6.35
C SER A 100 -15.45 -4.70 5.19
N ALA A 101 -16.05 -3.51 5.24
CA ALA A 101 -16.90 -2.98 4.17
C ALA A 101 -16.10 -2.42 2.97
N ASN A 102 -14.76 -2.31 3.09
CA ASN A 102 -13.88 -2.09 1.94
C ASN A 102 -13.76 -3.41 1.16
N VAL A 103 -14.26 -3.42 -0.05
CA VAL A 103 -14.26 -4.62 -0.89
C VAL A 103 -13.61 -4.36 -2.25
N SER A 104 -12.98 -5.38 -2.81
CA SER A 104 -12.41 -5.35 -4.16
C SER A 104 -12.26 -6.78 -4.70
N THR A 105 -11.89 -6.89 -5.98
CA THR A 105 -11.54 -8.16 -6.62
C THR A 105 -10.09 -8.16 -7.04
N ALA A 106 -9.52 -9.36 -7.29
CA ALA A 106 -8.16 -9.47 -7.81
C ALA A 106 -8.00 -8.73 -9.16
N SER A 107 -9.01 -8.82 -10.03
CA SER A 107 -9.02 -8.15 -11.33
C SER A 107 -9.00 -6.61 -11.20
N ASP A 108 -9.79 -6.06 -10.28
CA ASP A 108 -9.79 -4.62 -10.03
C ASP A 108 -8.46 -4.16 -9.41
N LEU A 109 -7.88 -4.95 -8.49
CA LEU A 109 -6.59 -4.65 -7.90
C LEU A 109 -5.45 -4.66 -8.92
N VAL A 110 -5.55 -5.46 -9.99
CA VAL A 110 -4.59 -5.39 -11.12
C VAL A 110 -4.64 -4.02 -11.80
N LYS A 111 -5.85 -3.47 -12.02
CA LYS A 111 -6.02 -2.12 -12.59
C LYS A 111 -5.39 -1.06 -11.69
N LEU A 112 -5.65 -1.15 -10.38
CA LEU A 112 -5.04 -0.27 -9.38
C LEU A 112 -3.50 -0.35 -9.41
N VAL A 113 -2.92 -1.55 -9.40
CA VAL A 113 -1.46 -1.74 -9.42
C VAL A 113 -0.86 -1.12 -10.68
N ARG A 114 -1.47 -1.33 -11.85
CA ARG A 114 -1.02 -0.74 -13.11
C ARG A 114 -1.01 0.79 -13.05
N GLU A 115 -2.06 1.41 -12.53
CA GLU A 115 -2.14 2.86 -12.42
C GLU A 115 -1.14 3.38 -11.39
N THR A 116 -1.14 2.85 -10.17
CA THR A 116 -0.22 3.30 -9.12
C THR A 116 1.25 3.09 -9.47
N HIS A 117 1.57 2.09 -10.29
CA HIS A 117 2.92 1.85 -10.79
C HIS A 117 3.44 2.98 -11.69
N ARG A 118 2.59 3.81 -12.28
CA ARG A 118 3.00 4.98 -13.09
C ARG A 118 3.60 6.09 -12.21
N HIS A 119 3.23 6.16 -10.93
CA HIS A 119 3.67 7.19 -10.00
C HIS A 119 5.01 6.83 -9.34
N ALA A 120 6.08 7.60 -9.62
CA ALA A 120 7.42 7.34 -9.11
C ALA A 120 7.46 7.29 -7.57
N LEU A 121 6.78 8.22 -6.87
CA LEU A 121 6.72 8.24 -5.42
C LEU A 121 6.05 7.01 -4.82
N ILE A 122 4.97 6.50 -5.45
CA ILE A 122 4.31 5.28 -4.96
C ILE A 122 5.24 4.08 -5.11
N ARG A 123 5.96 3.96 -6.23
CA ARG A 123 6.96 2.90 -6.39
C ARG A 123 8.03 3.02 -5.32
N GLN A 124 8.67 4.17 -5.19
CA GLN A 124 9.74 4.44 -4.24
C GLN A 124 9.33 4.10 -2.80
N TYR A 125 8.18 4.62 -2.34
CA TYR A 125 7.75 4.44 -0.96
C TYR A 125 7.26 3.03 -0.66
N SER A 126 6.56 2.39 -1.59
CA SER A 126 6.06 1.04 -1.39
C SER A 126 7.15 -0.03 -1.39
N THR A 127 8.32 0.27 -1.94
CA THR A 127 9.48 -0.64 -2.01
C THR A 127 10.65 -0.21 -1.14
N ALA A 128 10.56 0.91 -0.43
CA ALA A 128 11.57 1.29 0.55
C ALA A 128 11.67 0.23 1.66
N GLU A 129 12.88 -0.18 2.01
CA GLU A 129 13.11 -1.20 3.06
C GLU A 129 12.78 -0.66 4.44
N SER A 130 13.17 0.59 4.69
CA SER A 130 12.95 1.30 5.95
C SER A 130 12.81 2.79 5.72
N HIS A 131 12.17 3.47 6.65
CA HIS A 131 12.09 4.93 6.71
C HIS A 131 12.15 5.39 8.15
N GLN A 132 12.90 6.46 8.38
CA GLN A 132 13.09 7.05 9.70
C GLN A 132 12.45 8.43 9.73
N VAL A 133 11.62 8.66 10.73
CA VAL A 133 10.93 9.94 10.95
C VAL A 133 11.27 10.50 12.32
N ASN A 134 11.27 11.81 12.45
CA ASN A 134 11.43 12.50 13.73
C ASN A 134 10.07 13.02 14.19
N VAL A 135 9.62 12.54 15.35
CA VAL A 135 8.33 12.90 15.95
C VAL A 135 8.57 13.35 17.39
N GLY A 136 8.31 14.62 17.67
CA GLY A 136 8.51 15.19 19.01
C GLY A 136 9.94 15.04 19.54
N GLY A 137 10.94 15.26 18.68
CA GLY A 137 12.38 15.13 19.00
C GLY A 137 12.88 13.68 19.10
N ARG A 138 12.03 12.68 18.82
CA ARG A 138 12.43 11.26 18.84
C ARG A 138 12.49 10.70 17.44
N SER A 139 13.58 10.04 17.12
CA SER A 139 13.75 9.31 15.87
C SER A 139 13.08 7.92 15.96
N ILE A 140 12.19 7.63 15.01
CA ILE A 140 11.44 6.36 14.95
C ILE A 140 11.69 5.73 13.59
N ALA A 141 12.29 4.54 13.57
CA ALA A 141 12.51 3.78 12.35
C ALA A 141 11.35 2.82 12.08
N PHE A 142 10.85 2.82 10.85
CA PHE A 142 9.83 1.90 10.35
C PHE A 142 10.44 0.99 9.28
N ARG A 143 9.85 -0.20 9.09
CA ARG A 143 10.30 -1.18 8.10
C ARG A 143 9.17 -1.59 7.20
N ASN A 144 9.51 -2.03 5.99
CA ASN A 144 8.54 -2.55 5.03
C ASN A 144 7.83 -3.79 5.58
N THR A 145 6.52 -3.85 5.33
CA THR A 145 5.70 -5.00 5.75
C THR A 145 5.81 -6.20 4.81
N ASN A 146 6.34 -6.01 3.59
CA ASN A 146 6.64 -7.09 2.66
C ASN A 146 8.13 -7.45 2.70
N ARG A 147 8.46 -8.60 3.29
CA ARG A 147 9.85 -9.08 3.38
C ARG A 147 10.49 -9.43 2.04
N LEU A 148 9.72 -9.57 0.97
CA LEU A 148 10.27 -9.84 -0.36
C LEU A 148 11.01 -8.61 -0.93
N VAL A 149 10.72 -7.41 -0.42
CA VAL A 149 11.39 -6.18 -0.87
C VAL A 149 12.89 -6.19 -0.56
N THR A 150 13.28 -6.85 0.53
CA THR A 150 14.69 -6.99 0.93
C THR A 150 15.35 -8.27 0.41
N ASN A 151 14.68 -9.00 -0.50
CA ASN A 151 15.19 -10.25 -1.04
C ASN A 151 15.75 -10.02 -2.43
N ASP A 152 17.07 -10.13 -2.58
CA ASP A 152 17.84 -9.90 -3.82
C ASP A 152 17.38 -10.75 -5.02
N THR A 153 16.63 -11.82 -4.76
CA THR A 153 16.08 -12.66 -5.83
C THR A 153 14.81 -12.08 -6.47
N TRP A 154 14.29 -10.96 -5.93
CA TRP A 154 13.10 -10.29 -6.42
C TRP A 154 13.40 -8.90 -6.95
N ASP A 155 12.96 -8.59 -8.16
CA ASP A 155 12.94 -7.23 -8.73
C ASP A 155 11.52 -6.66 -8.58
N ILE A 156 11.23 -6.09 -7.39
CA ILE A 156 9.92 -5.55 -7.02
C ILE A 156 9.93 -4.04 -7.23
N SER A 157 9.01 -3.54 -8.04
CA SER A 157 8.85 -2.12 -8.31
C SER A 157 7.62 -1.48 -7.65
N LEU A 158 6.72 -2.29 -7.07
CA LEU A 158 5.61 -1.84 -6.25
C LEU A 158 5.13 -2.98 -5.36
N SER A 159 4.79 -2.68 -4.11
CA SER A 159 4.30 -3.67 -3.16
C SER A 159 3.33 -3.08 -2.16
N LYS A 160 2.30 -3.84 -1.79
CA LYS A 160 1.46 -3.51 -0.63
C LYS A 160 0.88 -4.76 0.01
N THR A 161 1.02 -4.87 1.31
CA THR A 161 0.39 -5.90 2.12
C THR A 161 -0.90 -5.40 2.76
N GLY A 162 -1.80 -6.31 3.09
CA GLY A 162 -3.01 -6.06 3.87
C GLY A 162 -3.28 -7.20 4.84
N PHE A 163 -3.98 -6.90 5.93
CA PHE A 163 -4.49 -7.90 6.86
C PHE A 163 -5.61 -7.31 7.71
N ILE A 164 -6.75 -7.93 7.67
CA ILE A 164 -7.81 -7.94 8.68
C ILE A 164 -8.32 -9.38 8.78
N ASN A 165 -9.00 -9.73 9.86
CA ASN A 165 -9.46 -11.12 10.05
C ASN A 165 -10.39 -11.58 8.94
N GLU A 166 -11.27 -10.70 8.45
CA GLU A 166 -12.28 -11.00 7.42
C GLU A 166 -11.68 -11.11 6.01
N ALA A 167 -10.58 -10.42 5.74
CA ALA A 167 -9.92 -10.43 4.42
C ALA A 167 -8.73 -11.38 4.33
N GLY A 168 -8.33 -11.98 5.46
CA GLY A 168 -7.10 -12.75 5.52
C GLY A 168 -5.85 -11.90 5.21
N ARG A 169 -4.75 -12.55 4.90
CA ARG A 169 -3.49 -11.88 4.54
C ARG A 169 -3.42 -11.66 3.05
N CYS A 170 -3.32 -10.39 2.66
CA CYS A 170 -3.31 -9.98 1.27
C CYS A 170 -1.93 -9.43 0.86
N LEU A 171 -1.59 -9.60 -0.41
CA LEU A 171 -0.43 -9.01 -1.07
C LEU A 171 -0.80 -8.60 -2.49
N VAL A 172 -0.49 -7.38 -2.86
CA VAL A 172 -0.44 -6.94 -4.25
C VAL A 172 0.98 -6.49 -4.57
N MET A 173 1.48 -6.85 -5.75
CA MET A 173 2.86 -6.62 -6.09
C MET A 173 3.03 -6.48 -7.61
N HIS A 174 3.88 -5.54 -8.04
CA HIS A 174 4.42 -5.48 -9.39
C HIS A 174 5.90 -5.85 -9.33
N ALA A 175 6.31 -6.85 -10.09
CA ALA A 175 7.68 -7.33 -10.11
C ALA A 175 8.10 -7.76 -11.52
N LYS A 176 9.40 -7.77 -11.80
CA LYS A 176 9.94 -8.43 -12.99
C LYS A 176 10.34 -9.86 -12.67
N ILE A 177 9.87 -10.80 -13.48
CA ILE A 177 10.25 -12.22 -13.41
C ILE A 177 10.80 -12.60 -14.79
N GLN A 178 12.07 -12.96 -14.85
CA GLN A 178 12.80 -13.21 -16.11
C GLN A 178 12.67 -12.06 -17.13
N GLY A 179 12.80 -10.81 -16.65
CA GLY A 179 12.66 -9.61 -17.48
C GLY A 179 11.22 -9.24 -17.87
N ARG A 180 10.21 -10.05 -17.51
CA ARG A 180 8.79 -9.80 -17.83
C ARG A 180 8.10 -9.09 -16.67
N PRO A 181 7.42 -7.96 -16.91
CA PRO A 181 6.63 -7.29 -15.86
C PRO A 181 5.39 -8.12 -15.53
N MET A 182 5.19 -8.38 -14.25
CA MET A 182 4.10 -9.20 -13.73
C MET A 182 3.39 -8.47 -12.59
N VAL A 183 2.06 -8.58 -12.54
CA VAL A 183 1.26 -8.17 -11.39
C VAL A 183 0.81 -9.43 -10.66
N ILE A 184 1.11 -9.50 -9.37
CA ILE A 184 0.70 -10.60 -8.49
C ILE A 184 -0.28 -10.05 -7.48
N VAL A 185 -1.46 -10.67 -7.39
CA VAL A 185 -2.50 -10.36 -6.40
C VAL A 185 -2.85 -11.62 -5.65
N LEU A 186 -2.58 -11.63 -4.36
CA LEU A 186 -2.90 -12.72 -3.44
C LEU A 186 -3.87 -12.17 -2.38
N LEU A 187 -5.02 -12.78 -2.28
CA LEU A 187 -6.07 -12.42 -1.33
C LEU A 187 -6.36 -13.63 -0.43
N ASP A 188 -6.82 -13.33 0.78
CA ASP A 188 -7.28 -14.33 1.77
C ASP A 188 -6.28 -15.45 2.05
N SER A 189 -5.00 -15.14 2.15
CA SER A 189 -4.00 -16.12 2.55
C SER A 189 -4.06 -16.38 4.07
N TRP A 190 -4.14 -17.63 4.46
CA TRP A 190 -4.43 -18.03 5.84
C TRP A 190 -3.26 -17.84 6.81
N GLY A 191 -2.06 -18.24 6.48
CA GLY A 191 -0.89 -18.23 7.37
C GLY A 191 -0.06 -16.95 7.30
N LYS A 192 0.74 -16.69 8.36
CA LYS A 192 1.64 -15.51 8.44
C LYS A 192 2.57 -15.37 7.23
N LEU A 193 3.05 -16.48 6.68
CA LEU A 193 4.01 -16.51 5.58
C LEU A 193 3.41 -17.06 4.29
N SER A 194 2.13 -17.46 4.27
CA SER A 194 1.52 -18.09 3.09
C SER A 194 1.64 -17.23 1.85
N ARG A 195 1.27 -15.93 1.92
CA ARG A 195 1.40 -15.01 0.77
C ARG A 195 2.84 -14.87 0.25
N ILE A 196 3.84 -14.99 1.14
CA ILE A 196 5.26 -14.98 0.75
C ILE A 196 5.64 -16.30 0.06
N GLY A 197 5.20 -17.43 0.63
CA GLY A 197 5.38 -18.75 0.05
C GLY A 197 4.68 -18.88 -1.30
N ASP A 198 3.45 -18.36 -1.43
CA ASP A 198 2.68 -18.36 -2.69
C ASP A 198 3.36 -17.53 -3.76
N ALA A 199 3.82 -16.33 -3.44
CA ALA A 199 4.59 -15.50 -4.36
C ALA A 199 5.84 -16.24 -4.86
N ASN A 200 6.60 -16.91 -3.96
CA ASN A 200 7.77 -17.70 -4.33
C ASN A 200 7.40 -18.93 -5.20
N ARG A 201 6.28 -19.61 -4.91
CA ARG A 201 5.78 -20.73 -5.75
C ARG A 201 5.40 -20.26 -7.15
N ILE A 202 4.68 -19.15 -7.26
CA ILE A 202 4.32 -18.55 -8.56
C ILE A 202 5.59 -18.17 -9.32
N ARG A 203 6.55 -17.51 -8.68
CA ARG A 203 7.81 -17.17 -9.31
C ARG A 203 8.55 -18.42 -9.80
N LYS A 204 8.69 -19.46 -8.96
CA LYS A 204 9.33 -20.71 -9.33
C LYS A 204 8.64 -21.36 -10.53
N TRP A 205 7.31 -21.43 -10.52
CA TRP A 205 6.54 -21.97 -11.63
C TRP A 205 6.77 -21.20 -12.94
N LEU A 206 6.72 -19.88 -12.91
CA LEU A 206 6.96 -19.03 -14.08
C LEU A 206 8.39 -19.18 -14.62
N THR A 207 9.38 -19.39 -13.74
CA THR A 207 10.78 -19.56 -14.15
C THR A 207 11.08 -20.96 -14.67
N SER A 208 10.37 -21.99 -14.19
CA SER A 208 10.55 -23.38 -14.67
C SER A 208 9.76 -23.69 -15.94
N SER A 209 8.66 -22.96 -16.19
CA SER A 209 7.76 -23.17 -17.33
C SER A 209 8.10 -22.32 -18.56
N ALA A 210 9.08 -21.41 -18.46
CA ALA A 210 9.50 -20.61 -19.60
C ALA A 210 10.37 -21.44 -20.54
N PRO A 211 10.10 -21.48 -21.84
CA PRO A 211 11.02 -22.08 -22.81
C PRO A 211 12.37 -21.38 -22.71
N PRO A 212 13.51 -22.11 -22.98
CA PRO A 212 14.82 -21.49 -22.96
C PRO A 212 14.81 -20.32 -23.96
N ARG A 213 15.32 -19.16 -23.56
CA ARG A 213 15.52 -18.03 -24.44
C ARG A 213 16.36 -18.53 -25.61
N ALA A 214 15.83 -18.44 -26.84
CA ALA A 214 16.65 -18.60 -28.03
C ALA A 214 17.83 -17.63 -27.92
N ALA A 215 19.05 -18.17 -27.93
CA ALA A 215 20.25 -17.36 -27.96
C ALA A 215 20.14 -16.49 -29.20
N GLN A 216 20.03 -15.18 -29.04
CA GLN A 216 20.21 -14.26 -30.17
C GLN A 216 21.70 -14.30 -30.50
N GLY A 217 22.02 -14.97 -31.58
CA GLY A 217 23.32 -14.94 -32.22
C GLY A 217 23.60 -13.58 -32.87
#